data_556f5c253a81f7b8b296b106144f00f1
#
_entry.id   556f5c253a81f7b8b296b106144f00f1
#
_cell.length_a   1.000
_cell.length_b   1.000
_cell.length_c   1.000
_cell.angle_alpha   90.00
_cell.angle_beta   90.00
_cell.angle_gamma   90.00
#
_symmetry.space_group_name_H-M   'P 1'
#
loop_
_entity.id
_entity.type
_entity.pdbx_description
1 polymer ?
#
loop_
_entity_poly.entity_id
_entity_poly.type
_entity_poly.pdbx_seq_one_letter_code
_entity_poly.pdbx_strand_id
1 'polypeptide(L)'
;MLQLATPEICQELLYGFDKEVDGSEASVLRVLFNQILTFFASTYADVFGLTEGPPLHDPLAVAMTFLPDLFDDKGGERFDIKVVIDGEHGVDEIARTTSQCGRTILTLVKAGEPGVRVPRGLNAGLIWRILDLCLKQAEGEKPKTMAMSALWSVAEDL
;
A
#
# COMPACT_ATOMS: atom_id res chain seq x y z
N MET A 1 -4.40 6.14 -6.43
CA MET A 1 -4.14 6.84 -5.15
C MET A 1 -2.89 6.23 -4.54
N LEU A 2 -1.89 7.04 -4.22
CA LEU A 2 -0.68 6.61 -3.56
C LEU A 2 -0.98 6.56 -2.05
N GLN A 3 -0.74 5.41 -1.41
CA GLN A 3 -0.87 5.31 0.04
C GLN A 3 0.51 5.46 0.66
N LEU A 4 0.72 6.57 1.37
CA LEU A 4 1.99 6.92 1.99
C LEU A 4 1.97 6.57 3.49
N ALA A 5 3.07 5.99 3.97
CA ALA A 5 3.30 5.83 5.39
C ALA A 5 3.85 7.15 5.96
N THR A 6 2.94 8.06 6.34
CA THR A 6 3.32 9.35 6.93
C THR A 6 4.03 9.16 8.28
N PRO A 7 4.72 10.18 8.80
CA PRO A 7 5.35 10.10 10.13
C PRO A 7 4.38 9.69 11.23
N GLU A 8 3.13 10.15 11.19
CA GLU A 8 2.08 9.80 12.15
C GLU A 8 1.75 8.30 12.06
N ILE A 9 1.54 7.78 10.86
CA ILE A 9 1.30 6.35 10.63
C ILE A 9 2.50 5.51 11.09
N CYS A 10 3.73 5.96 10.83
CA CYS A 10 4.93 5.28 11.32
C CYS A 10 4.97 5.21 12.86
N GLN A 11 4.56 6.25 13.55
CA GLN A 11 4.44 6.27 15.02
C GLN A 11 3.35 5.30 15.50
N GLU A 12 2.18 5.31 14.88
CA GLU A 12 1.09 4.39 15.20
C GLU A 12 1.48 2.92 14.97
N LEU A 13 2.21 2.61 13.90
CA LEU A 13 2.72 1.26 13.66
C LEU A 13 3.83 0.87 14.64
N LEU A 14 4.65 1.83 15.08
CA LEU A 14 5.74 1.59 16.03
C LEU A 14 5.21 1.21 17.42
N TYR A 15 4.17 1.91 17.91
CA TYR A 15 3.65 1.71 19.26
C TYR A 15 2.33 0.93 19.30
N GLY A 16 1.64 0.78 18.19
CA GLY A 16 0.31 0.16 18.07
C GLY A 16 -0.82 1.18 18.12
N PHE A 17 -1.83 1.01 17.29
CA PHE A 17 -2.96 1.92 17.16
C PHE A 17 -3.83 2.05 18.42
N ASP A 18 -3.85 1.01 19.26
CA ASP A 18 -4.69 0.95 20.46
C ASP A 18 -3.90 1.23 21.75
N LYS A 19 -2.61 1.55 21.64
CA LYS A 19 -1.77 1.87 22.80
C LYS A 19 -1.73 3.37 22.99
N GLU A 20 -2.15 3.85 24.16
CA GLU A 20 -1.69 5.15 24.62
C GLU A 20 -0.15 5.11 24.67
N VAL A 21 0.49 6.16 24.19
CA VAL A 21 1.98 6.26 24.25
C VAL A 21 2.35 6.51 25.70
N ASP A 22 2.34 5.45 26.49
CA ASP A 22 2.59 5.47 27.95
C ASP A 22 4.07 5.27 28.33
N GLY A 23 4.97 5.35 27.33
CA GLY A 23 6.40 5.07 27.49
C GLY A 23 6.77 3.59 27.40
N SER A 24 5.85 2.74 26.96
CA SER A 24 6.16 1.33 26.66
C SER A 24 7.19 1.24 25.52
N GLU A 25 8.20 0.41 25.70
CA GLU A 25 9.19 0.16 24.65
C GLU A 25 8.53 -0.56 23.47
N ALA A 26 8.81 -0.07 22.25
CA ALA A 26 8.41 -0.76 21.04
C ALA A 26 9.16 -2.09 20.90
N SER A 27 8.50 -3.12 20.39
CA SER A 27 9.17 -4.40 20.14
C SER A 27 10.27 -4.29 19.09
N VAL A 28 11.21 -5.22 19.12
CA VAL A 28 12.30 -5.28 18.13
C VAL A 28 11.76 -5.37 16.70
N LEU A 29 10.66 -6.11 16.50
CA LEU A 29 10.01 -6.24 15.19
C LEU A 29 9.47 -4.88 14.72
N ARG A 30 8.78 -4.14 15.57
CA ARG A 30 8.21 -2.83 15.24
C ARG A 30 9.31 -1.79 14.98
N VAL A 31 10.37 -1.82 15.78
CA VAL A 31 11.54 -0.96 15.57
C VAL A 31 12.17 -1.24 14.20
N LEU A 32 12.41 -2.52 13.86
CA LEU A 32 12.94 -2.91 12.55
C LEU A 32 12.03 -2.45 11.41
N PHE A 33 10.72 -2.68 11.54
CA PHE A 33 9.75 -2.26 10.53
C PHE A 33 9.76 -0.75 10.32
N ASN A 34 9.78 0.03 11.41
CA ASN A 34 9.88 1.48 11.34
C ASN A 34 11.19 1.97 10.72
N GLN A 35 12.32 1.31 11.00
CA GLN A 35 13.61 1.63 10.38
C GLN A 35 13.58 1.40 8.86
N ILE A 36 12.93 0.33 8.41
CA ILE A 36 12.76 0.05 6.97
C ILE A 36 11.91 1.16 6.33
N LEU A 37 10.78 1.54 6.94
CA LEU A 37 9.93 2.63 6.43
C LEU A 37 10.70 3.95 6.36
N THR A 38 11.46 4.28 7.39
CA THR A 38 12.28 5.51 7.44
C THR A 38 13.37 5.52 6.37
N PHE A 39 14.03 4.39 6.13
CA PHE A 39 15.01 4.24 5.06
C PHE A 39 14.37 4.49 3.69
N PHE A 40 13.22 3.86 3.42
CA PHE A 40 12.51 4.09 2.17
C PHE A 40 11.99 5.52 2.05
N ALA A 41 11.55 6.15 3.15
CA ALA A 41 11.10 7.53 3.15
C ALA A 41 12.16 8.48 2.59
N SER A 42 13.41 8.36 3.05
CA SER A 42 14.51 9.20 2.54
C SER A 42 14.77 8.93 1.06
N THR A 43 14.80 7.67 0.64
CA THR A 43 15.02 7.30 -0.76
C THR A 43 13.91 7.84 -1.67
N TYR A 44 12.65 7.73 -1.26
CA TYR A 44 11.53 8.23 -2.06
C TYR A 44 11.46 9.76 -2.09
N ALA A 45 11.87 10.43 -1.02
CA ALA A 45 11.99 11.88 -1.01
C ALA A 45 13.08 12.37 -1.97
N ASP A 46 14.25 11.77 -1.91
CA ASP A 46 15.42 12.16 -2.69
C ASP A 46 15.26 11.88 -4.20
N VAL A 47 14.68 10.73 -4.55
CA VAL A 47 14.59 10.28 -5.95
C VAL A 47 13.30 10.70 -6.62
N PHE A 48 12.17 10.69 -5.90
CA PHE A 48 10.85 10.91 -6.48
C PHE A 48 10.13 12.15 -5.94
N GLY A 49 10.72 12.89 -5.00
CA GLY A 49 10.11 14.07 -4.40
C GLY A 49 8.93 13.76 -3.49
N LEU A 50 8.77 12.52 -3.01
CA LEU A 50 7.69 12.10 -2.11
C LEU A 50 8.11 12.36 -0.67
N THR A 51 7.88 13.58 -0.19
CA THR A 51 8.33 14.05 1.13
C THR A 51 7.41 13.68 2.30
N GLU A 52 6.17 13.24 2.00
CA GLU A 52 5.17 12.90 3.03
C GLU A 52 5.34 11.48 3.60
N GLY A 53 6.14 10.64 2.95
CA GLY A 53 6.43 9.27 3.36
C GLY A 53 6.57 8.29 2.19
N PRO A 54 7.05 7.06 2.44
CA PRO A 54 7.20 6.05 1.40
C PRO A 54 5.84 5.44 1.02
N PRO A 55 5.62 5.13 -0.26
CA PRO A 55 4.44 4.39 -0.68
C PRO A 55 4.58 2.91 -0.35
N LEU A 56 3.48 2.27 0.08
CA LEU A 56 3.42 0.84 0.38
C LEU A 56 2.81 0.06 -0.79
N HIS A 57 3.56 -0.14 -1.86
CA HIS A 57 3.09 -0.87 -3.05
C HIS A 57 2.91 -2.37 -2.78
N ASP A 58 3.94 -3.02 -2.23
CA ASP A 58 3.98 -4.46 -2.07
C ASP A 58 2.94 -5.00 -1.08
N PRO A 59 2.78 -4.43 0.13
CA PRO A 59 1.71 -4.83 1.03
C PRO A 59 0.31 -4.66 0.44
N LEU A 60 0.09 -3.61 -0.36
CA LEU A 60 -1.20 -3.40 -1.04
C LEU A 60 -1.45 -4.43 -2.13
N ALA A 61 -0.44 -4.81 -2.90
CA ALA A 61 -0.56 -5.88 -3.91
C ALA A 61 -0.91 -7.22 -3.25
N VAL A 62 -0.29 -7.53 -2.12
CA VAL A 62 -0.61 -8.74 -1.33
C VAL A 62 -2.02 -8.65 -0.77
N ALA A 63 -2.40 -7.53 -0.15
CA ALA A 63 -3.74 -7.33 0.42
C ALA A 63 -4.85 -7.50 -0.63
N MET A 64 -4.62 -7.06 -1.87
CA MET A 64 -5.58 -7.20 -2.97
C MET A 64 -5.95 -8.66 -3.26
N THR A 65 -5.09 -9.63 -2.95
CA THR A 65 -5.34 -11.05 -3.24
C THR A 65 -6.30 -11.71 -2.25
N PHE A 66 -6.35 -11.26 -1.00
CA PHE A 66 -7.17 -11.88 0.07
C PHE A 66 -8.18 -10.94 0.72
N LEU A 67 -8.05 -9.63 0.51
CA LEU A 67 -8.97 -8.59 0.98
C LEU A 67 -9.42 -7.67 -0.17
N PRO A 68 -9.98 -8.21 -1.27
CA PRO A 68 -10.32 -7.41 -2.45
C PRO A 68 -11.37 -6.32 -2.15
N ASP A 69 -12.19 -6.48 -1.11
CA ASP A 69 -13.26 -5.55 -0.75
C ASP A 69 -12.75 -4.25 -0.11
N LEU A 70 -11.47 -4.21 0.30
CA LEU A 70 -10.81 -2.98 0.73
C LEU A 70 -10.58 -1.98 -0.40
N PHE A 71 -10.70 -2.43 -1.64
CA PHE A 71 -10.35 -1.68 -2.83
C PHE A 71 -11.60 -1.37 -3.66
N ASP A 72 -11.79 -0.10 -3.97
CA ASP A 72 -12.84 0.35 -4.88
C ASP A 72 -12.41 0.18 -6.34
N ASP A 73 -13.16 -0.59 -7.11
CA ASP A 73 -12.98 -0.77 -8.55
C ASP A 73 -14.05 -0.04 -9.40
N LYS A 74 -14.68 0.99 -8.80
CA LYS A 74 -15.75 1.76 -9.44
C LYS A 74 -16.88 0.91 -10.02
N GLY A 75 -17.35 -0.05 -9.22
CA GLY A 75 -18.48 -0.91 -9.61
C GLY A 75 -18.12 -1.96 -10.64
N GLY A 76 -16.87 -2.40 -10.65
CA GLY A 76 -16.44 -3.54 -11.48
C GLY A 76 -15.70 -3.16 -12.76
N GLU A 77 -15.11 -1.97 -12.83
CA GLU A 77 -14.24 -1.61 -13.97
C GLU A 77 -13.18 -2.67 -14.23
N ARG A 78 -12.95 -2.98 -15.51
CA ARG A 78 -11.90 -3.89 -15.97
C ARG A 78 -11.11 -3.26 -17.10
N PHE A 79 -9.84 -3.64 -17.21
CA PHE A 79 -8.91 -3.05 -18.16
C PHE A 79 -8.18 -4.11 -18.97
N ASP A 80 -8.05 -3.88 -20.27
CA ASP A 80 -7.00 -4.50 -21.06
C ASP A 80 -5.68 -3.79 -20.76
N ILE A 81 -4.64 -4.57 -20.40
CA ILE A 81 -3.34 -4.02 -20.00
C ILE A 81 -2.28 -4.44 -20.99
N LYS A 82 -1.56 -3.46 -21.53
CA LYS A 82 -0.41 -3.67 -22.41
C LYS A 82 0.82 -3.00 -21.82
N VAL A 83 1.94 -3.73 -21.84
CA VAL A 83 3.25 -3.15 -21.56
C VAL A 83 3.93 -2.85 -22.89
N VAL A 84 4.38 -1.62 -23.07
CA VAL A 84 5.16 -1.23 -24.26
C VAL A 84 6.52 -1.86 -24.18
N ILE A 85 6.87 -2.67 -25.17
CA ILE A 85 8.14 -3.41 -25.26
C ILE A 85 9.01 -2.95 -26.43
N ASP A 86 8.46 -2.09 -27.28
CA ASP A 86 9.14 -1.51 -28.45
C ASP A 86 9.81 -0.20 -28.05
N GLY A 87 11.06 -0.07 -28.42
CA GLY A 87 11.91 1.08 -28.13
C GLY A 87 13.24 0.65 -27.56
N GLU A 88 14.26 1.46 -27.80
CA GLU A 88 15.58 1.23 -27.23
C GLU A 88 15.58 1.66 -25.75
N HIS A 89 16.12 0.81 -24.89
CA HIS A 89 16.61 1.26 -23.59
C HIS A 89 17.86 2.10 -23.87
N GLY A 90 17.64 3.38 -24.13
CA GLY A 90 18.73 4.27 -24.45
C GLY A 90 19.68 4.44 -23.28
N VAL A 91 20.97 4.33 -23.61
CA VAL A 91 22.06 4.60 -22.68
C VAL A 91 22.26 6.11 -22.52
N ASP A 92 21.70 6.92 -23.41
CA ASP A 92 21.79 8.38 -23.38
C ASP A 92 20.49 9.03 -22.83
N GLU A 93 20.60 10.31 -22.45
CA GLU A 93 19.54 11.05 -21.80
C GLU A 93 18.34 11.32 -22.73
N ILE A 94 18.59 11.43 -24.05
CA ILE A 94 17.56 11.66 -25.06
C ILE A 94 16.71 10.40 -25.24
N ALA A 95 17.33 9.24 -25.33
CA ALA A 95 16.63 7.97 -25.46
C ALA A 95 15.82 7.64 -24.19
N ARG A 96 16.31 7.99 -22.99
CA ARG A 96 15.54 7.86 -21.73
C ARG A 96 14.28 8.72 -21.70
N THR A 97 14.30 9.91 -22.26
CA THR A 97 13.17 10.83 -22.26
C THR A 97 12.16 10.54 -23.38
N THR A 98 12.56 9.88 -24.46
CA THR A 98 11.69 9.58 -25.62
C THR A 98 11.19 8.14 -25.66
N SER A 99 11.92 7.21 -25.04
CA SER A 99 11.50 5.80 -24.99
C SER A 99 10.22 5.61 -24.17
N GLN A 100 9.27 4.88 -24.74
CA GLN A 100 8.04 4.44 -24.05
C GLN A 100 8.14 3.01 -23.51
N CYS A 101 9.31 2.35 -23.68
CA CYS A 101 9.53 0.99 -23.21
C CYS A 101 9.33 0.87 -21.70
N GLY A 102 8.57 -0.15 -21.28
CA GLY A 102 8.17 -0.37 -19.89
C GLY A 102 6.90 0.37 -19.46
N ARG A 103 6.36 1.27 -20.30
CA ARG A 103 5.12 1.97 -20.00
C ARG A 103 3.95 1.00 -20.02
N THR A 104 3.13 1.05 -18.97
CA THR A 104 1.88 0.30 -18.87
C THR A 104 0.73 1.15 -19.42
N ILE A 105 0.02 0.61 -20.42
CA ILE A 105 -1.16 1.24 -21.03
C ILE A 105 -2.39 0.48 -20.55
N LEU A 106 -3.37 1.20 -20.01
CA LEU A 106 -4.64 0.68 -19.55
C LEU A 106 -5.74 1.16 -20.49
N THR A 107 -6.51 0.22 -21.05
CA THR A 107 -7.69 0.52 -21.85
C THR A 107 -8.92 -0.06 -21.17
N LEU A 108 -9.89 0.79 -20.84
CA LEU A 108 -11.14 0.34 -20.22
C LEU A 108 -11.88 -0.59 -21.19
N VAL A 109 -12.25 -1.79 -20.72
CA VAL A 109 -13.08 -2.71 -21.51
C VAL A 109 -14.58 -2.45 -21.27
N LYS A 110 -15.43 -2.96 -22.12
CA LYS A 110 -16.88 -2.80 -21.95
C LYS A 110 -17.37 -3.57 -20.71
N ALA A 111 -18.45 -3.08 -20.14
CA ALA A 111 -19.06 -3.72 -18.97
C ALA A 111 -19.41 -5.18 -19.29
N GLY A 112 -18.99 -6.09 -18.40
CA GLY A 112 -19.20 -7.54 -18.53
C GLY A 112 -18.14 -8.28 -19.37
N GLU A 113 -17.21 -7.56 -20.01
CA GLU A 113 -16.08 -8.20 -20.68
C GLU A 113 -14.96 -8.56 -19.68
N PRO A 114 -14.22 -9.65 -19.94
CA PRO A 114 -13.10 -10.02 -19.08
C PRO A 114 -11.98 -8.98 -19.17
N GLY A 115 -11.29 -8.77 -18.05
CA GLY A 115 -10.17 -7.83 -17.98
C GLY A 115 -9.53 -7.82 -16.59
N VAL A 116 -8.46 -7.05 -16.44
CA VAL A 116 -7.73 -6.90 -15.19
C VAL A 116 -8.43 -5.89 -14.29
N ARG A 117 -8.59 -6.22 -13.02
CA ARG A 117 -9.06 -5.30 -11.98
C ARG A 117 -7.94 -4.33 -11.60
N VAL A 118 -8.20 -3.03 -11.74
CA VAL A 118 -7.27 -1.98 -11.29
C VAL A 118 -7.99 -1.12 -10.28
N PRO A 119 -7.63 -1.19 -9.00
CA PRO A 119 -8.28 -0.41 -7.96
C PRO A 119 -8.16 1.10 -8.19
N ARG A 120 -9.23 1.82 -7.92
CA ARG A 120 -9.30 3.29 -8.06
C ARG A 120 -9.32 3.98 -6.71
N GLY A 121 -9.70 3.27 -5.67
CA GLY A 121 -9.75 3.71 -4.29
C GLY A 121 -9.35 2.63 -3.31
N LEU A 122 -9.14 3.02 -2.07
CA LEU A 122 -8.71 2.16 -0.98
C LEU A 122 -9.23 2.70 0.34
N ASN A 123 -9.72 1.82 1.22
CA ASN A 123 -9.92 2.16 2.63
C ASN A 123 -8.56 2.17 3.35
N ALA A 124 -7.94 3.36 3.38
CA ALA A 124 -6.59 3.54 3.90
C ALA A 124 -6.51 3.27 5.41
N GLY A 125 -7.47 3.78 6.19
CA GLY A 125 -7.48 3.60 7.64
C GLY A 125 -7.51 2.11 8.02
N LEU A 126 -8.29 1.32 7.29
CA LEU A 126 -8.39 -0.11 7.55
C LEU A 126 -7.10 -0.87 7.18
N ILE A 127 -6.41 -0.48 6.13
CA ILE A 127 -5.11 -1.10 5.76
C ILE A 127 -4.08 -0.92 6.86
N TRP A 128 -3.98 0.26 7.45
CA TRP A 128 -3.02 0.51 8.52
C TRP A 128 -3.32 -0.32 9.77
N ARG A 129 -4.60 -0.45 10.12
CA ARG A 129 -5.03 -1.32 11.23
C ARG A 129 -4.75 -2.79 10.95
N ILE A 130 -4.92 -3.25 9.72
CA ILE A 130 -4.57 -4.63 9.32
C ILE A 130 -3.07 -4.86 9.45
N LEU A 131 -2.23 -3.91 9.03
CA LEU A 131 -0.78 -4.01 9.23
C LEU A 131 -0.39 -4.07 10.71
N ASP A 132 -1.02 -3.26 11.56
CA ASP A 132 -0.81 -3.33 13.01
C ASP A 132 -1.20 -4.69 13.58
N LEU A 133 -2.34 -5.26 13.15
CA LEU A 133 -2.75 -6.61 13.55
C LEU A 133 -1.76 -7.69 13.09
N CYS A 134 -1.20 -7.55 11.88
CA CYS A 134 -0.15 -8.45 11.41
C CYS A 134 1.10 -8.37 12.27
N LEU A 135 1.51 -7.17 12.69
CA LEU A 135 2.63 -6.98 13.60
C LEU A 135 2.34 -7.60 14.98
N LYS A 136 1.17 -7.34 15.57
CA LYS A 136 0.73 -7.97 16.84
C LYS A 136 0.75 -9.49 16.76
N GLN A 137 0.25 -10.05 15.67
CA GLN A 137 0.27 -11.49 15.44
C GLN A 137 1.70 -12.05 15.37
N ALA A 138 2.60 -11.35 14.67
CA ALA A 138 4.00 -11.76 14.54
C ALA A 138 4.78 -11.63 15.87
N GLU A 139 4.37 -10.74 16.75
CA GLU A 139 4.89 -10.59 18.12
C GLU A 139 4.40 -11.70 19.07
N GLY A 140 3.53 -12.59 18.59
CA GLY A 140 2.95 -13.66 19.39
C GLY A 140 1.80 -13.21 20.30
N GLU A 141 1.34 -11.98 20.16
CA GLU A 141 0.09 -11.54 20.77
C GLU A 141 -1.05 -12.35 20.14
N LYS A 142 -1.81 -13.06 20.98
CA LYS A 142 -3.03 -13.74 20.48
C LYS A 142 -3.99 -12.64 20.07
N PRO A 143 -4.35 -12.48 18.79
CA PRO A 143 -5.38 -11.54 18.42
C PRO A 143 -6.62 -11.93 19.21
N LYS A 144 -7.22 -11.00 19.94
CA LYS A 144 -8.62 -11.14 20.33
C LYS A 144 -9.32 -11.43 19.02
N THR A 145 -10.01 -12.57 18.92
CA THR A 145 -10.67 -13.01 17.68
C THR A 145 -11.51 -11.87 17.15
N MET A 146 -10.92 -11.00 16.38
CA MET A 146 -11.65 -10.00 15.62
C MET A 146 -12.16 -10.75 14.41
N ALA A 147 -13.42 -11.13 14.45
CA ALA A 147 -14.11 -11.54 13.24
C ALA A 147 -13.92 -10.43 12.20
N MET A 148 -13.73 -10.79 10.92
CA MET A 148 -13.66 -9.79 9.83
C MET A 148 -14.81 -8.77 9.89
N SER A 149 -15.98 -9.17 10.42
CA SER A 149 -17.10 -8.28 10.71
C SER A 149 -16.77 -7.15 11.70
N ALA A 150 -15.88 -7.36 12.66
CA ALA A 150 -15.47 -6.31 13.59
C ALA A 150 -14.46 -5.31 12.99
N LEU A 151 -13.66 -5.74 12.00
CA LEU A 151 -12.84 -4.83 11.21
C LEU A 151 -13.70 -3.91 10.35
N TRP A 152 -14.83 -4.40 9.83
CA TRP A 152 -15.76 -3.58 9.05
C TRP A 152 -16.53 -2.58 9.90
N SER A 153 -16.91 -2.93 11.14
CA SER A 153 -17.59 -1.98 12.04
C SER A 153 -16.70 -0.79 12.43
N VAL A 154 -15.40 -0.98 12.53
CA VAL A 154 -14.43 0.11 12.78
C VAL A 154 -14.27 1.02 11.55
N ALA A 155 -14.53 0.52 10.36
CA ALA A 155 -14.44 1.30 9.12
C ALA A 155 -15.69 2.20 8.88
N GLU A 156 -16.81 1.91 9.53
CA GLU A 156 -18.03 2.74 9.46
C GLU A 156 -17.98 3.95 10.41
N ASP A 157 -17.10 3.93 11.41
CA ASP A 157 -16.94 5.00 12.40
C ASP A 157 -15.79 6.01 12.05
N LEU A 158 -15.17 5.89 10.87
CA LEU A 158 -14.11 6.75 10.33
C LEU A 158 -14.55 7.46 9.05
#